data_4eed1777ef73c623d3816b8190d55a6a
#
_entry.id   4eed1777ef73c623d3816b8190d55a6a
#
_cell.length_a   1.000
_cell.length_b   1.000
_cell.length_c   1.000
_cell.angle_alpha   90.00
_cell.angle_beta   90.00
_cell.angle_gamma   90.00
#
_symmetry.space_group_name_H-M   'P 1'
#
loop_
_entity.id
_entity.type
_entity.pdbx_description
1 polymer ?
#
loop_
_entity_poly.entity_id
_entity_poly.type
_entity_poly.pdbx_seq_one_letter_code
_entity_poly.pdbx_strand_id
1 'polypeptide(L)'
;MDTQLLQAFAAVAELGSFSSAAEQLHLTQPAISKRIALLEQQLDCSLFDRIGRQITLTEAGRALLPHSQIVLQELRVAKRHIQDLRGGVTGLLTMGISHHMGLHRLPEVLQKFSQHYPDVRLDIDFLDSEEAYERVLLGEVELGVITLAPEAKPSLQQIEIWNDELVVTVARNHPLANKKTVNARALSQYRAILPGLNTYTGRIVKSLFEEQKLPLDVSMSTNYLETIKVMVSIGLGWSVLPKTLVDEMLCGLNLSGQKMSRNLGVVMHRERSLSNAASAFLQLLLAERSSGPK
;
A
#
# COMPACT_ATOMS: atom_id res chain seq x y z
N MET A 1 30.40 -9.90 -6.92
CA MET A 1 28.99 -10.35 -7.03
C MET A 1 28.44 -9.94 -8.38
N ASP A 2 27.84 -10.88 -9.14
CA ASP A 2 27.18 -10.60 -10.40
C ASP A 2 25.68 -10.35 -10.15
N THR A 3 25.07 -9.48 -10.92
CA THR A 3 23.65 -9.14 -10.85
C THR A 3 22.74 -10.33 -11.11
N GLN A 4 23.16 -11.29 -11.96
CA GLN A 4 22.43 -12.53 -12.21
C GLN A 4 22.38 -13.45 -10.98
N LEU A 5 23.42 -13.42 -10.14
CA LEU A 5 23.45 -14.17 -8.88
C LEU A 5 22.48 -13.54 -7.88
N LEU A 6 22.47 -12.21 -7.79
CA LEU A 6 21.53 -11.48 -6.93
C LEU A 6 20.08 -11.65 -7.37
N GLN A 7 19.81 -11.68 -8.68
CA GLN A 7 18.46 -11.96 -9.21
C GLN A 7 17.97 -13.36 -8.81
N ALA A 8 18.83 -14.38 -8.96
CA ALA A 8 18.48 -15.73 -8.55
C ALA A 8 18.24 -15.82 -7.05
N PHE A 9 19.07 -15.16 -6.23
CA PHE A 9 18.93 -15.10 -4.79
C PHE A 9 17.61 -14.45 -4.37
N ALA A 10 17.31 -13.25 -4.89
CA ALA A 10 16.09 -12.52 -4.56
C ALA A 10 14.84 -13.32 -4.97
N ALA A 11 14.81 -13.93 -6.15
CA ALA A 11 13.69 -14.73 -6.60
C ALA A 11 13.44 -15.99 -5.74
N VAL A 12 14.51 -16.69 -5.31
CA VAL A 12 14.36 -17.85 -4.40
C VAL A 12 13.91 -17.39 -3.01
N ALA A 13 14.40 -16.24 -2.52
CA ALA A 13 14.00 -15.68 -1.23
C ALA A 13 12.51 -15.30 -1.21
N GLU A 14 12.01 -14.71 -2.29
CA GLU A 14 10.62 -14.26 -2.43
C GLU A 14 9.64 -15.45 -2.56
N LEU A 15 9.99 -16.42 -3.42
CA LEU A 15 9.08 -17.54 -3.75
C LEU A 15 9.24 -18.75 -2.81
N GLY A 16 10.28 -18.79 -1.98
CA GLY A 16 10.58 -19.95 -1.12
C GLY A 16 10.83 -21.25 -1.90
N SER A 17 11.14 -21.16 -3.21
CA SER A 17 11.23 -22.30 -4.11
C SER A 17 12.22 -22.07 -5.25
N PHE A 18 13.18 -22.99 -5.40
CA PHE A 18 14.13 -22.97 -6.53
C PHE A 18 13.45 -23.23 -7.87
N SER A 19 12.41 -24.07 -7.90
CA SER A 19 11.68 -24.38 -9.11
C SER A 19 10.84 -23.20 -9.58
N SER A 20 10.10 -22.56 -8.69
CA SER A 20 9.30 -21.35 -8.99
C SER A 20 10.18 -20.18 -9.41
N ALA A 21 11.35 -19.99 -8.75
CA ALA A 21 12.33 -19.00 -9.17
C ALA A 21 12.91 -19.28 -10.56
N ALA A 22 13.09 -20.54 -10.91
CA ALA A 22 13.54 -20.93 -12.25
C ALA A 22 12.49 -20.59 -13.31
N GLU A 23 11.22 -20.87 -13.06
CA GLU A 23 10.10 -20.51 -13.93
C GLU A 23 10.01 -18.99 -14.11
N GLN A 24 10.04 -18.23 -13.03
CA GLN A 24 9.98 -16.76 -13.05
C GLN A 24 11.12 -16.14 -13.86
N LEU A 25 12.34 -16.69 -13.74
CA LEU A 25 13.53 -16.19 -14.43
C LEU A 25 13.77 -16.83 -15.81
N HIS A 26 12.85 -17.69 -16.28
CA HIS A 26 12.96 -18.45 -17.54
C HIS A 26 14.28 -19.25 -17.63
N LEU A 27 14.64 -19.92 -16.52
CA LEU A 27 15.83 -20.74 -16.38
C LEU A 27 15.47 -22.17 -15.94
N THR A 28 16.45 -23.06 -15.92
CA THR A 28 16.29 -24.37 -15.31
C THR A 28 16.61 -24.32 -13.82
N GLN A 29 15.97 -25.18 -13.03
CA GLN A 29 16.23 -25.27 -11.58
C GLN A 29 17.73 -25.55 -11.27
N PRO A 30 18.46 -26.44 -12.01
CA PRO A 30 19.91 -26.58 -11.82
C PRO A 30 20.71 -25.28 -12.06
N ALA A 31 20.26 -24.44 -13.02
CA ALA A 31 20.91 -23.15 -13.26
C ALA A 31 20.74 -22.19 -12.07
N ILE A 32 19.54 -22.13 -11.49
CA ILE A 32 19.29 -21.35 -10.26
C ILE A 32 20.14 -21.88 -9.11
N SER A 33 20.14 -23.20 -8.87
CA SER A 33 20.96 -23.82 -7.81
C SER A 33 22.44 -23.51 -7.98
N LYS A 34 22.96 -23.54 -9.21
CA LYS A 34 24.36 -23.19 -9.50
C LYS A 34 24.65 -21.71 -9.20
N ARG A 35 23.72 -20.80 -9.54
CA ARG A 35 23.87 -19.37 -9.25
C ARG A 35 23.90 -19.11 -7.74
N ILE A 36 23.02 -19.74 -6.96
CA ILE A 36 23.00 -19.62 -5.51
C ILE A 36 24.28 -20.17 -4.92
N ALA A 37 24.70 -21.39 -5.30
CA ALA A 37 25.95 -21.99 -4.79
C ALA A 37 27.17 -21.10 -5.09
N LEU A 38 27.24 -20.48 -6.27
CA LEU A 38 28.31 -19.55 -6.63
C LEU A 38 28.26 -18.28 -5.77
N LEU A 39 27.07 -17.74 -5.46
CA LEU A 39 26.92 -16.59 -4.58
C LEU A 39 27.34 -16.91 -3.16
N GLU A 40 26.91 -18.06 -2.61
CA GLU A 40 27.30 -18.56 -1.29
C GLU A 40 28.83 -18.79 -1.20
N GLN A 41 29.42 -19.35 -2.24
CA GLN A 41 30.86 -19.50 -2.33
C GLN A 41 31.60 -18.16 -2.34
N GLN A 42 31.11 -17.14 -3.05
CA GLN A 42 31.71 -15.80 -3.08
C GLN A 42 31.63 -15.08 -1.73
N LEU A 43 30.60 -15.38 -0.95
CA LEU A 43 30.34 -14.77 0.35
C LEU A 43 30.87 -15.61 1.53
N ASP A 44 31.36 -16.80 1.24
CA ASP A 44 31.82 -17.80 2.24
C ASP A 44 30.79 -18.10 3.34
N CYS A 45 29.50 -18.09 2.95
CA CYS A 45 28.40 -18.41 3.88
C CYS A 45 27.18 -18.95 3.12
N SER A 46 26.37 -19.74 3.81
CA SER A 46 25.08 -20.19 3.30
C SER A 46 24.03 -19.09 3.44
N LEU A 47 23.23 -18.88 2.39
CA LEU A 47 22.15 -17.89 2.37
C LEU A 47 20.78 -18.51 2.63
N PHE A 48 20.66 -19.83 2.41
CA PHE A 48 19.42 -20.57 2.61
C PHE A 48 19.65 -21.79 3.52
N ASP A 49 18.70 -22.00 4.41
CA ASP A 49 18.51 -23.24 5.15
C ASP A 49 17.52 -24.14 4.39
N ARG A 50 17.84 -25.43 4.26
CA ARG A 50 16.99 -26.44 3.64
C ARG A 50 16.53 -27.43 4.72
N ILE A 51 15.35 -27.19 5.28
CA ILE A 51 14.76 -28.06 6.29
C ILE A 51 13.62 -28.87 5.64
N GLY A 52 13.92 -30.08 5.27
CA GLY A 52 12.97 -30.93 4.53
C GLY A 52 12.63 -30.34 3.15
N ARG A 53 11.37 -29.93 2.96
CA ARG A 53 10.90 -29.29 1.72
C ARG A 53 10.81 -27.77 1.82
N GLN A 54 11.08 -27.20 2.97
CA GLN A 54 11.01 -25.75 3.17
C GLN A 54 12.39 -25.13 2.95
N ILE A 55 12.39 -23.98 2.28
CA ILE A 55 13.55 -23.14 2.04
C ILE A 55 13.32 -21.85 2.81
N THR A 56 14.23 -21.55 3.72
CA THR A 56 14.19 -20.35 4.54
C THR A 56 15.52 -19.62 4.45
N LEU A 57 15.51 -18.31 4.66
CA LEU A 57 16.74 -17.53 4.69
C LEU A 57 17.51 -17.80 5.98
N THR A 58 18.83 -17.94 5.88
CA THR A 58 19.76 -17.84 7.02
C THR A 58 19.81 -16.40 7.56
N GLU A 59 20.55 -16.16 8.62
CA GLU A 59 20.83 -14.80 9.08
C GLU A 59 21.58 -13.99 8.01
N ALA A 60 22.58 -14.59 7.34
CA ALA A 60 23.29 -13.98 6.22
C ALA A 60 22.36 -13.68 5.03
N GLY A 61 21.44 -14.60 4.70
CA GLY A 61 20.43 -14.39 3.68
C GLY A 61 19.50 -13.21 4.01
N ARG A 62 19.02 -13.13 5.25
CA ARG A 62 18.19 -11.98 5.71
C ARG A 62 18.95 -10.66 5.66
N ALA A 63 20.23 -10.65 5.96
CA ALA A 63 21.07 -9.45 5.86
C ALA A 63 21.32 -9.05 4.41
N LEU A 64 21.54 -10.00 3.49
CA LEU A 64 21.83 -9.73 2.09
C LEU A 64 20.60 -9.28 1.30
N LEU A 65 19.40 -9.77 1.64
CA LEU A 65 18.18 -9.56 0.84
C LEU A 65 17.87 -8.10 0.56
N PRO A 66 17.82 -7.19 1.54
CA PRO A 66 17.50 -5.77 1.29
C PRO A 66 18.56 -5.10 0.40
N HIS A 67 19.84 -5.43 0.57
CA HIS A 67 20.90 -4.89 -0.27
C HIS A 67 20.81 -5.40 -1.72
N SER A 68 20.46 -6.69 -1.89
CA SER A 68 20.25 -7.27 -3.23
C SER A 68 19.10 -6.58 -3.96
N GLN A 69 17.99 -6.32 -3.27
CA GLN A 69 16.83 -5.63 -3.80
C GLN A 69 17.20 -4.20 -4.24
N ILE A 70 17.94 -3.45 -3.40
CA ILE A 70 18.40 -2.11 -3.73
C ILE A 70 19.26 -2.10 -4.99
N VAL A 71 20.27 -2.98 -5.08
CA VAL A 71 21.16 -3.05 -6.25
C VAL A 71 20.38 -3.37 -7.53
N LEU A 72 19.48 -4.36 -7.48
CA LEU A 72 18.67 -4.75 -8.63
C LEU A 72 17.71 -3.63 -9.05
N GLN A 73 17.19 -2.89 -8.10
CA GLN A 73 16.33 -1.74 -8.35
C GLN A 73 17.09 -0.59 -9.01
N GLU A 74 18.29 -0.24 -8.53
CA GLU A 74 19.10 0.81 -9.13
C GLU A 74 19.47 0.51 -10.58
N LEU A 75 19.71 -0.75 -10.92
CA LEU A 75 19.92 -1.16 -12.31
C LEU A 75 18.65 -0.97 -13.17
N ARG A 76 17.46 -1.25 -12.61
CA ARG A 76 16.19 -0.99 -13.31
C ARG A 76 15.98 0.50 -13.53
N VAL A 77 16.26 1.33 -12.52
CA VAL A 77 16.17 2.80 -12.59
C VAL A 77 17.13 3.34 -13.66
N ALA A 78 18.39 2.92 -13.64
CA ALA A 78 19.38 3.36 -14.63
C ALA A 78 18.96 3.01 -16.07
N LYS A 79 18.47 1.79 -16.30
CA LYS A 79 17.95 1.38 -17.62
C LYS A 79 16.77 2.25 -18.07
N ARG A 80 15.88 2.57 -17.16
CA ARG A 80 14.70 3.42 -17.41
C ARG A 80 15.13 4.85 -17.75
N HIS A 81 16.03 5.46 -16.99
CA HIS A 81 16.55 6.80 -17.28
C HIS A 81 17.12 6.91 -18.69
N ILE A 82 17.87 5.88 -19.14
CA ILE A 82 18.39 5.86 -20.51
C ILE A 82 17.26 5.79 -21.55
N GLN A 83 16.19 5.07 -21.27
CA GLN A 83 15.01 4.99 -22.14
C GLN A 83 14.28 6.34 -22.19
N ASP A 84 14.12 7.00 -21.06
CA ASP A 84 13.45 8.31 -20.93
C ASP A 84 14.18 9.43 -21.69
N LEU A 85 15.51 9.35 -21.85
CA LEU A 85 16.28 10.29 -22.66
C LEU A 85 15.88 10.29 -24.15
N ARG A 86 15.21 9.24 -24.63
CA ARG A 86 14.72 9.18 -26.02
C ARG A 86 13.51 10.04 -26.28
N GLY A 87 12.95 10.65 -25.23
CA GLY A 87 11.75 11.49 -25.27
C GLY A 87 10.46 10.65 -25.31
N GLY A 88 9.34 11.32 -25.01
CA GLY A 88 8.03 10.70 -24.95
C GLY A 88 7.68 10.12 -23.56
N VAL A 89 6.38 9.92 -23.36
CA VAL A 89 5.83 9.28 -22.16
C VAL A 89 5.45 7.85 -22.54
N THR A 90 6.34 6.90 -22.27
CA THR A 90 6.21 5.49 -22.68
C THR A 90 6.78 4.58 -21.59
N GLY A 91 6.63 3.27 -21.77
CA GLY A 91 7.27 2.27 -20.90
C GLY A 91 6.37 1.79 -19.77
N LEU A 92 6.97 1.41 -18.64
CA LEU A 92 6.27 0.80 -17.50
C LEU A 92 6.14 1.81 -16.36
N LEU A 93 4.91 2.02 -15.89
CA LEU A 93 4.60 2.77 -14.66
C LEU A 93 4.20 1.80 -13.57
N THR A 94 5.03 1.66 -12.53
CA THR A 94 4.76 0.78 -11.38
C THR A 94 4.18 1.58 -10.22
N MET A 95 3.03 1.16 -9.70
CA MET A 95 2.34 1.86 -8.61
C MET A 95 1.77 0.92 -7.57
N GLY A 96 1.89 1.30 -6.28
CA GLY A 96 1.12 0.71 -5.19
C GLY A 96 -0.08 1.58 -4.87
N ILE A 97 -1.28 1.03 -4.95
CA ILE A 97 -2.53 1.78 -4.76
C ILE A 97 -3.33 1.15 -3.63
N SER A 98 -3.80 1.95 -2.66
CA SER A 98 -4.72 1.42 -1.67
C SER A 98 -6.10 1.13 -2.29
N HIS A 99 -6.75 0.05 -1.84
CA HIS A 99 -8.02 -0.42 -2.42
C HIS A 99 -9.07 0.69 -2.54
N HIS A 100 -9.26 1.47 -1.48
CA HIS A 100 -10.21 2.59 -1.49
C HIS A 100 -9.87 3.64 -2.57
N MET A 101 -8.58 3.95 -2.76
CA MET A 101 -8.13 4.89 -3.80
C MET A 101 -8.43 4.36 -5.20
N GLY A 102 -8.14 3.06 -5.41
CA GLY A 102 -8.39 2.40 -6.69
C GLY A 102 -9.87 2.34 -7.07
N LEU A 103 -10.77 2.22 -6.08
CA LEU A 103 -12.20 2.14 -6.33
C LEU A 103 -12.88 3.52 -6.49
N HIS A 104 -12.46 4.52 -5.72
CA HIS A 104 -13.26 5.74 -5.58
C HIS A 104 -12.59 7.02 -6.09
N ARG A 105 -11.26 7.05 -6.20
CA ARG A 105 -10.53 8.27 -6.55
C ARG A 105 -9.79 8.19 -7.88
N LEU A 106 -9.28 7.03 -8.23
CA LEU A 106 -8.39 6.87 -9.38
C LEU A 106 -9.05 6.44 -10.70
N PRO A 107 -10.26 5.87 -10.78
CA PRO A 107 -10.77 5.34 -12.04
C PRO A 107 -10.77 6.39 -13.18
N GLU A 108 -11.27 7.60 -12.92
CA GLU A 108 -11.28 8.68 -13.92
C GLU A 108 -9.85 9.14 -14.31
N VAL A 109 -8.94 9.21 -13.34
CA VAL A 109 -7.54 9.62 -13.56
C VAL A 109 -6.81 8.57 -14.41
N LEU A 110 -6.98 7.29 -14.06
CA LEU A 110 -6.39 6.17 -14.81
C LEU A 110 -6.93 6.10 -16.23
N GLN A 111 -8.23 6.33 -16.42
CA GLN A 111 -8.84 6.39 -17.74
C GLN A 111 -8.25 7.53 -18.58
N LYS A 112 -8.20 8.75 -18.04
CA LYS A 112 -7.60 9.91 -18.70
C LYS A 112 -6.12 9.65 -19.05
N PHE A 113 -5.36 9.09 -18.10
CA PHE A 113 -3.95 8.76 -18.30
C PHE A 113 -3.74 7.77 -19.44
N SER A 114 -4.48 6.65 -19.44
CA SER A 114 -4.37 5.62 -20.49
C SER A 114 -4.78 6.13 -21.88
N GLN A 115 -5.73 7.08 -21.95
CA GLN A 115 -6.11 7.71 -23.22
C GLN A 115 -5.04 8.67 -23.75
N HIS A 116 -4.37 9.44 -22.86
CA HIS A 116 -3.33 10.38 -23.26
C HIS A 116 -1.99 9.71 -23.56
N TYR A 117 -1.70 8.59 -22.90
CA TYR A 117 -0.41 7.90 -22.97
C TYR A 117 -0.59 6.41 -23.25
N PRO A 118 -1.07 6.03 -24.46
CA PRO A 118 -1.41 4.64 -24.80
C PRO A 118 -0.18 3.71 -24.80
N ASP A 119 1.03 4.26 -24.96
CA ASP A 119 2.28 3.50 -24.97
C ASP A 119 2.85 3.26 -23.57
N VAL A 120 2.15 3.71 -22.51
CA VAL A 120 2.50 3.40 -21.12
C VAL A 120 1.75 2.16 -20.66
N ARG A 121 2.49 1.15 -20.22
CA ARG A 121 1.94 0.01 -19.51
C ARG A 121 1.82 0.32 -18.03
N LEU A 122 0.61 0.19 -17.48
CA LEU A 122 0.36 0.30 -16.05
C LEU A 122 0.62 -1.04 -15.37
N ASP A 123 1.42 -1.02 -14.30
CA ASP A 123 1.68 -2.15 -13.41
C ASP A 123 1.26 -1.71 -12.01
N ILE A 124 0.06 -2.13 -11.61
CA ILE A 124 -0.63 -1.63 -10.43
C ILE A 124 -0.83 -2.77 -9.45
N ASP A 125 -0.26 -2.62 -8.27
CA ASP A 125 -0.51 -3.49 -7.14
C ASP A 125 -1.53 -2.83 -6.20
N PHE A 126 -2.62 -3.54 -5.90
CA PHE A 126 -3.58 -3.13 -4.87
C PHE A 126 -3.14 -3.66 -3.52
N LEU A 127 -2.78 -2.75 -2.62
CA LEU A 127 -2.08 -3.03 -1.37
C LEU A 127 -2.70 -2.24 -0.20
N ASP A 128 -2.37 -2.62 1.01
CA ASP A 128 -2.57 -1.74 2.15
C ASP A 128 -1.63 -0.53 2.06
N SER A 129 -2.06 0.62 2.58
CA SER A 129 -1.28 1.87 2.48
C SER A 129 0.12 1.74 3.08
N GLU A 130 0.24 1.01 4.17
CA GLU A 130 1.49 0.75 4.87
C GLU A 130 2.44 -0.10 4.03
N GLU A 131 1.92 -1.12 3.34
CA GLU A 131 2.71 -1.96 2.45
C GLU A 131 3.16 -1.19 1.20
N ALA A 132 2.25 -0.45 0.57
CA ALA A 132 2.61 0.40 -0.56
C ALA A 132 3.67 1.44 -0.19
N TYR A 133 3.60 2.01 1.03
CA TYR A 133 4.59 2.92 1.56
C TYR A 133 5.98 2.28 1.67
N GLU A 134 6.07 1.05 2.18
CA GLU A 134 7.34 0.31 2.25
C GLU A 134 7.86 -0.06 0.86
N ARG A 135 7.01 -0.44 -0.09
CA ARG A 135 7.43 -0.74 -1.46
C ARG A 135 7.98 0.48 -2.20
N VAL A 136 7.43 1.67 -1.95
CA VAL A 136 8.02 2.92 -2.46
C VAL A 136 9.40 3.17 -1.82
N LEU A 137 9.52 2.95 -0.51
CA LEU A 137 10.78 3.10 0.21
C LEU A 137 11.87 2.18 -0.35
N LEU A 138 11.54 0.93 -0.63
CA LEU A 138 12.44 -0.06 -1.23
C LEU A 138 12.64 0.20 -2.74
N GLY A 139 11.78 1.01 -3.38
CA GLY A 139 11.80 1.31 -4.81
C GLY A 139 11.22 0.21 -5.69
N GLU A 140 10.47 -0.69 -5.13
CA GLU A 140 9.75 -1.74 -5.86
C GLU A 140 8.66 -1.14 -6.74
N VAL A 141 8.03 -0.05 -6.28
CA VAL A 141 7.12 0.79 -7.06
C VAL A 141 7.60 2.25 -7.06
N GLU A 142 7.26 3.00 -8.11
CA GLU A 142 7.67 4.41 -8.23
C GLU A 142 6.79 5.34 -7.42
N LEU A 143 5.49 5.09 -7.44
CA LEU A 143 4.48 5.89 -6.77
C LEU A 143 3.61 5.02 -5.87
N GLY A 144 3.31 5.52 -4.69
CA GLY A 144 2.24 5.02 -3.85
C GLY A 144 1.07 6.01 -3.87
N VAL A 145 -0.15 5.59 -4.24
CA VAL A 145 -1.36 6.42 -4.14
C VAL A 145 -2.25 5.85 -3.04
N ILE A 146 -2.12 6.46 -1.85
CA ILE A 146 -2.48 5.80 -0.59
C ILE A 146 -3.02 6.78 0.46
N THR A 147 -3.47 6.26 1.59
CA THR A 147 -3.61 7.05 2.83
C THR A 147 -2.21 7.43 3.31
N LEU A 148 -1.97 8.73 3.46
CA LEU A 148 -0.65 9.25 3.85
C LEU A 148 -0.35 8.96 5.32
N ALA A 149 0.91 8.65 5.61
CA ALA A 149 1.39 8.54 6.97
C ALA A 149 1.30 9.91 7.68
N PRO A 150 0.97 9.96 8.99
CA PRO A 150 0.98 11.22 9.75
C PRO A 150 2.35 11.91 9.70
N GLU A 151 3.41 11.12 9.70
CA GLU A 151 4.79 11.59 9.58
C GLU A 151 5.49 10.85 8.44
N ALA A 152 6.08 11.61 7.51
CA ALA A 152 6.84 11.05 6.41
C ALA A 152 8.21 10.56 6.89
N LYS A 153 8.66 9.39 6.42
CA LYS A 153 10.08 9.01 6.55
C LYS A 153 10.96 10.01 5.79
N PRO A 154 12.16 10.35 6.27
CA PRO A 154 13.02 11.37 5.65
C PRO A 154 13.31 11.12 4.17
N SER A 155 13.46 9.86 3.77
CA SER A 155 13.72 9.46 2.37
C SER A 155 12.51 9.52 1.45
N LEU A 156 11.30 9.75 2.00
CA LEU A 156 10.08 9.80 1.23
C LEU A 156 9.51 11.22 1.16
N GLN A 157 8.89 11.54 0.05
CA GLN A 157 8.09 12.73 -0.15
C GLN A 157 6.62 12.33 -0.21
N GLN A 158 5.79 13.04 0.55
CA GLN A 158 4.34 12.92 0.52
C GLN A 158 3.74 14.18 -0.10
N ILE A 159 2.77 14.01 -0.98
CA ILE A 159 1.97 15.09 -1.55
C ILE A 159 0.51 14.78 -1.29
N GLU A 160 -0.11 15.62 -0.48
CA GLU A 160 -1.56 15.53 -0.22
C GLU A 160 -2.33 15.97 -1.45
N ILE A 161 -3.27 15.13 -1.89
CA ILE A 161 -4.18 15.43 -3.01
C ILE A 161 -5.60 15.63 -2.49
N TRP A 162 -6.08 14.78 -1.58
CA TRP A 162 -7.42 14.85 -1.01
C TRP A 162 -7.39 14.76 0.52
N ASN A 163 -8.30 15.48 1.16
CA ASN A 163 -8.65 15.26 2.56
C ASN A 163 -9.95 14.45 2.62
N ASP A 164 -9.94 13.37 3.41
CA ASP A 164 -11.04 12.41 3.52
C ASP A 164 -11.66 12.51 4.91
N GLU A 165 -12.83 13.16 5.00
CA GLU A 165 -13.59 13.28 6.25
C GLU A 165 -14.09 11.90 6.68
N LEU A 166 -13.82 11.53 7.92
CA LEU A 166 -14.24 10.26 8.51
C LEU A 166 -15.39 10.49 9.48
N VAL A 167 -16.40 9.63 9.41
CA VAL A 167 -17.57 9.68 10.29
C VAL A 167 -17.80 8.31 10.93
N VAL A 168 -18.36 8.31 12.14
CA VAL A 168 -18.85 7.07 12.76
C VAL A 168 -20.04 6.59 11.96
N THR A 169 -20.08 5.31 11.64
CA THR A 169 -21.17 4.70 10.87
C THR A 169 -21.82 3.57 11.64
N VAL A 170 -23.13 3.52 11.57
CA VAL A 170 -23.97 2.48 12.19
C VAL A 170 -25.10 2.08 11.23
N ALA A 171 -25.66 0.89 11.41
CA ALA A 171 -26.87 0.48 10.72
C ALA A 171 -28.06 1.38 11.07
N ARG A 172 -29.07 1.47 10.21
CA ARG A 172 -30.27 2.29 10.46
C ARG A 172 -31.08 1.85 11.67
N ASN A 173 -31.06 0.59 12.01
CA ASN A 173 -31.76 0.03 13.19
C ASN A 173 -30.88 0.02 14.46
N HIS A 174 -29.66 0.57 14.41
CA HIS A 174 -28.76 0.63 15.56
C HIS A 174 -29.28 1.61 16.63
N PRO A 175 -29.12 1.33 17.94
CA PRO A 175 -29.61 2.22 19.02
C PRO A 175 -29.07 3.65 18.95
N LEU A 176 -27.94 3.87 18.30
CA LEU A 176 -27.34 5.20 18.11
C LEU A 176 -27.78 5.90 16.82
N ALA A 177 -28.53 5.25 15.92
CA ALA A 177 -28.85 5.76 14.57
C ALA A 177 -29.58 7.11 14.56
N ASN A 178 -30.42 7.37 15.59
CA ASN A 178 -31.18 8.62 15.71
C ASN A 178 -30.38 9.80 16.29
N LYS A 179 -29.09 9.59 16.61
CA LYS A 179 -28.21 10.65 17.13
C LYS A 179 -27.48 11.33 15.99
N LYS A 180 -27.33 12.66 16.07
CA LYS A 180 -26.46 13.41 15.14
C LYS A 180 -24.98 13.36 15.55
N THR A 181 -24.72 13.23 16.85
CA THR A 181 -23.39 13.17 17.43
C THR A 181 -23.30 12.03 18.45
N VAL A 182 -22.13 11.44 18.55
CA VAL A 182 -21.83 10.34 19.48
C VAL A 182 -20.45 10.58 20.09
N ASN A 183 -20.23 10.13 21.33
CA ASN A 183 -18.93 10.14 21.98
C ASN A 183 -18.33 8.73 22.08
N ALA A 184 -17.04 8.63 22.34
CA ALA A 184 -16.33 7.35 22.44
C ALA A 184 -16.90 6.44 23.55
N ARG A 185 -17.39 7.04 24.67
CA ARG A 185 -18.02 6.29 25.76
C ARG A 185 -19.31 5.59 25.31
N ALA A 186 -20.12 6.22 24.48
CA ALA A 186 -21.32 5.58 23.94
C ALA A 186 -20.96 4.46 22.96
N LEU A 187 -19.91 4.64 22.15
CA LEU A 187 -19.40 3.65 21.20
C LEU A 187 -18.79 2.44 21.92
N SER A 188 -18.13 2.63 23.07
CA SER A 188 -17.52 1.53 23.83
C SER A 188 -18.51 0.50 24.38
N GLN A 189 -19.81 0.78 24.32
CA GLN A 189 -20.86 -0.15 24.70
C GLN A 189 -21.26 -1.12 23.56
N TYR A 190 -20.73 -0.94 22.37
CA TYR A 190 -21.07 -1.70 21.18
C TYR A 190 -19.83 -2.21 20.48
N ARG A 191 -19.96 -3.35 19.81
CA ARG A 191 -18.88 -3.94 19.02
C ARG A 191 -18.51 -3.08 17.82
N ALA A 192 -17.21 -2.99 17.55
CA ALA A 192 -16.66 -2.28 16.41
C ALA A 192 -16.27 -3.24 15.29
N ILE A 193 -16.39 -2.79 14.04
CA ILE A 193 -15.83 -3.41 12.85
C ILE A 193 -14.87 -2.39 12.24
N LEU A 194 -13.57 -2.65 12.29
CA LEU A 194 -12.56 -1.63 11.99
C LEU A 194 -11.49 -2.15 11.03
N PRO A 195 -10.82 -1.25 10.30
CA PRO A 195 -9.52 -1.57 9.73
C PRO A 195 -8.55 -2.05 10.81
N GLY A 196 -7.53 -2.80 10.40
CA GLY A 196 -6.48 -3.24 11.31
C GLY A 196 -5.97 -2.07 12.17
N LEU A 197 -5.87 -2.27 13.49
CA LEU A 197 -5.48 -1.20 14.42
C LEU A 197 -4.02 -0.73 14.25
N ASN A 198 -3.25 -1.40 13.42
CA ASN A 198 -1.91 -1.02 12.96
C ASN A 198 -1.93 -0.14 11.70
N THR A 199 -3.06 -0.01 11.00
CA THR A 199 -3.21 0.87 9.84
C THR A 199 -3.34 2.34 10.26
N TYR A 200 -3.08 3.27 9.33
CA TYR A 200 -3.20 4.71 9.62
C TYR A 200 -4.63 5.07 10.08
N THR A 201 -5.66 4.54 9.43
CA THR A 201 -7.05 4.77 9.81
C THR A 201 -7.40 4.09 11.14
N GLY A 202 -6.96 2.85 11.34
CA GLY A 202 -7.20 2.11 12.58
C GLY A 202 -6.58 2.79 13.80
N ARG A 203 -5.38 3.37 13.63
CA ARG A 203 -4.70 4.13 14.70
C ARG A 203 -5.46 5.37 15.13
N ILE A 204 -6.15 6.08 14.22
CA ILE A 204 -6.99 7.24 14.57
C ILE A 204 -8.06 6.81 15.58
N VAL A 205 -8.73 5.69 15.32
CA VAL A 205 -9.77 5.18 16.24
C VAL A 205 -9.16 4.64 17.53
N LYS A 206 -8.08 3.90 17.43
CA LYS A 206 -7.37 3.34 18.59
C LYS A 206 -6.94 4.42 19.56
N SER A 207 -6.24 5.46 19.07
CA SER A 207 -5.77 6.59 19.90
C SER A 207 -6.92 7.30 20.62
N LEU A 208 -8.06 7.51 19.94
CA LEU A 208 -9.25 8.11 20.54
C LEU A 208 -9.73 7.37 21.79
N PHE A 209 -9.73 6.04 21.75
CA PHE A 209 -10.17 5.20 22.86
C PHE A 209 -9.11 5.11 23.96
N GLU A 210 -7.83 5.02 23.60
CA GLU A 210 -6.71 4.99 24.54
C GLU A 210 -6.59 6.29 25.35
N GLU A 211 -6.69 7.45 24.69
CA GLU A 211 -6.68 8.77 25.34
C GLU A 211 -7.77 8.91 26.42
N GLN A 212 -8.94 8.33 26.17
CA GLN A 212 -10.07 8.35 27.09
C GLN A 212 -10.09 7.15 28.05
N LYS A 213 -9.12 6.25 27.97
CA LYS A 213 -9.05 5.00 28.76
C LYS A 213 -10.32 4.15 28.66
N LEU A 214 -10.91 4.10 27.47
CA LEU A 214 -12.11 3.32 27.18
C LEU A 214 -11.78 1.99 26.50
N PRO A 215 -12.53 0.91 26.78
CA PRO A 215 -12.38 -0.34 26.05
C PRO A 215 -12.83 -0.17 24.60
N LEU A 216 -12.12 -0.79 23.66
CA LEU A 216 -12.48 -0.90 22.26
C LEU A 216 -12.64 -2.38 21.91
N ASP A 217 -13.90 -2.84 21.82
CA ASP A 217 -14.26 -4.21 21.46
C ASP A 217 -14.35 -4.33 19.93
N VAL A 218 -13.29 -4.83 19.29
CA VAL A 218 -13.22 -5.07 17.84
C VAL A 218 -13.63 -6.51 17.56
N SER A 219 -14.85 -6.69 17.08
CA SER A 219 -15.38 -8.02 16.74
C SER A 219 -14.92 -8.55 15.38
N MET A 220 -14.56 -7.64 14.46
CA MET A 220 -14.12 -7.98 13.10
C MET A 220 -13.13 -6.92 12.61
N SER A 221 -12.08 -7.36 11.92
CA SER A 221 -11.08 -6.47 11.31
C SER A 221 -10.84 -6.84 9.84
N THR A 222 -10.91 -5.84 8.96
CA THR A 222 -10.54 -5.96 7.55
C THR A 222 -10.19 -4.58 7.00
N ASN A 223 -9.24 -4.51 6.06
CA ASN A 223 -8.82 -3.24 5.46
C ASN A 223 -9.66 -2.85 4.22
N TYR A 224 -10.63 -3.69 3.84
CA TYR A 224 -11.57 -3.41 2.75
C TYR A 224 -12.78 -2.63 3.27
N LEU A 225 -12.81 -1.30 3.01
CA LEU A 225 -13.85 -0.40 3.55
C LEU A 225 -15.25 -0.76 3.05
N GLU A 226 -15.38 -1.27 1.84
CA GLU A 226 -16.64 -1.75 1.26
C GLU A 226 -17.18 -2.96 2.02
N THR A 227 -16.30 -3.88 2.43
CA THR A 227 -16.67 -5.00 3.28
C THR A 227 -17.13 -4.51 4.66
N ILE A 228 -16.37 -3.57 5.27
CA ILE A 228 -16.78 -2.96 6.54
C ILE A 228 -18.16 -2.32 6.40
N LYS A 229 -18.41 -1.55 5.33
CA LYS A 229 -19.69 -0.91 5.03
C LYS A 229 -20.83 -1.92 5.04
N VAL A 230 -20.70 -3.04 4.34
CA VAL A 230 -21.71 -4.10 4.28
C VAL A 230 -21.92 -4.72 5.66
N MET A 231 -20.87 -5.07 6.40
CA MET A 231 -20.98 -5.66 7.74
C MET A 231 -21.67 -4.72 8.74
N VAL A 232 -21.38 -3.42 8.66
CA VAL A 232 -22.05 -2.41 9.48
C VAL A 232 -23.53 -2.29 9.08
N SER A 233 -23.86 -2.26 7.79
CA SER A 233 -25.24 -2.08 7.32
C SER A 233 -26.19 -3.19 7.76
N ILE A 234 -25.69 -4.42 7.91
CA ILE A 234 -26.45 -5.56 8.43
C ILE A 234 -26.48 -5.65 9.96
N GLY A 235 -25.90 -4.65 10.66
CA GLY A 235 -26.04 -4.49 12.11
C GLY A 235 -25.04 -5.27 12.97
N LEU A 236 -23.90 -5.71 12.41
CA LEU A 236 -22.89 -6.47 13.17
C LEU A 236 -22.05 -5.61 14.12
N GLY A 237 -22.09 -4.29 13.95
CA GLY A 237 -21.34 -3.35 14.80
C GLY A 237 -21.34 -1.94 14.23
N TRP A 238 -20.51 -1.08 14.80
CA TRP A 238 -20.24 0.27 14.29
C TRP A 238 -18.85 0.33 13.66
N SER A 239 -18.64 1.33 12.81
CA SER A 239 -17.31 1.60 12.24
C SER A 239 -17.02 3.10 12.11
N VAL A 240 -15.84 3.40 11.60
CA VAL A 240 -15.45 4.71 11.09
C VAL A 240 -15.12 4.59 9.62
N LEU A 241 -15.89 5.25 8.78
CA LEU A 241 -15.76 5.21 7.34
C LEU A 241 -15.65 6.62 6.75
N PRO A 242 -15.09 6.75 5.53
CA PRO A 242 -15.20 7.98 4.76
C PRO A 242 -16.66 8.40 4.62
N LYS A 243 -16.92 9.68 4.80
CA LYS A 243 -18.26 10.24 4.66
C LYS A 243 -18.86 9.97 3.27
N THR A 244 -18.02 9.87 2.26
CA THR A 244 -18.41 9.53 0.88
C THR A 244 -18.95 8.11 0.71
N LEU A 245 -18.67 7.20 1.63
CA LEU A 245 -19.22 5.83 1.64
C LEU A 245 -20.56 5.70 2.36
N VAL A 246 -21.01 6.74 3.05
CA VAL A 246 -22.29 6.74 3.74
C VAL A 246 -23.42 6.93 2.72
N ASP A 247 -24.27 5.93 2.61
CA ASP A 247 -25.45 5.93 1.74
C ASP A 247 -26.74 5.72 2.54
N GLU A 248 -27.83 5.37 1.84
CA GLU A 248 -29.13 5.14 2.45
C GLU A 248 -29.17 3.92 3.39
N MET A 249 -28.20 3.01 3.36
CA MET A 249 -28.14 1.83 4.23
C MET A 249 -27.50 2.11 5.58
N LEU A 250 -26.78 3.23 5.71
CA LEU A 250 -26.01 3.62 6.90
C LEU A 250 -26.49 4.94 7.48
N CYS A 251 -26.24 5.11 8.78
CA CYS A 251 -26.32 6.40 9.45
C CYS A 251 -24.91 6.89 9.77
N GLY A 252 -24.54 8.05 9.23
CA GLY A 252 -23.30 8.74 9.57
C GLY A 252 -23.50 9.66 10.79
N LEU A 253 -22.65 9.50 11.81
CA LEU A 253 -22.71 10.24 13.05
C LEU A 253 -21.39 11.02 13.25
N ASN A 254 -21.48 12.26 13.69
CA ASN A 254 -20.29 13.02 14.03
C ASN A 254 -19.74 12.60 15.39
N LEU A 255 -18.44 12.54 15.55
CA LEU A 255 -17.83 12.35 16.86
C LEU A 255 -17.85 13.66 17.63
N SER A 256 -18.33 13.62 18.89
CA SER A 256 -18.38 14.79 19.75
C SER A 256 -16.98 15.27 20.12
N GLY A 257 -16.71 16.56 19.90
CA GLY A 257 -15.46 17.20 20.31
C GLY A 257 -14.27 17.02 19.37
N GLN A 258 -14.38 16.17 18.35
CA GLN A 258 -13.25 15.91 17.43
C GLN A 258 -13.75 15.61 16.02
N LYS A 259 -13.13 16.26 15.03
CA LYS A 259 -13.27 15.86 13.63
C LYS A 259 -12.21 14.84 13.31
N MET A 260 -12.61 13.73 12.72
CA MET A 260 -11.69 12.72 12.20
C MET A 260 -11.51 12.94 10.71
N SER A 261 -10.28 12.93 10.25
CA SER A 261 -9.96 12.96 8.82
C SER A 261 -8.64 12.23 8.58
N ARG A 262 -8.41 11.87 7.35
CA ARG A 262 -7.14 11.34 6.87
C ARG A 262 -6.75 12.01 5.57
N ASN A 263 -5.46 12.17 5.35
CA ASN A 263 -4.95 12.71 4.11
C ASN A 263 -4.68 11.57 3.14
N LEU A 264 -5.14 11.74 1.92
CA LEU A 264 -4.94 10.83 0.80
C LEU A 264 -4.04 11.52 -0.22
N GLY A 265 -3.13 10.79 -0.83
CA GLY A 265 -2.24 11.40 -1.77
C GLY A 265 -1.18 10.47 -2.32
N VAL A 266 -0.10 11.07 -2.79
CA VAL A 266 1.01 10.37 -3.44
C VAL A 266 2.22 10.33 -2.53
N VAL A 267 2.88 9.18 -2.51
CA VAL A 267 4.19 8.96 -1.90
C VAL A 267 5.19 8.58 -2.97
N MET A 268 6.38 9.17 -2.92
CA MET A 268 7.50 8.87 -3.80
C MET A 268 8.83 8.97 -3.04
N HIS A 269 9.87 8.35 -3.56
CA HIS A 269 11.21 8.43 -2.97
C HIS A 269 11.88 9.76 -3.34
N ARG A 270 12.45 10.50 -2.35
CA ARG A 270 13.04 11.83 -2.59
C ARG A 270 14.27 11.82 -3.50
N GLU A 271 15.09 10.79 -3.35
CA GLU A 271 16.40 10.70 -4.02
C GLU A 271 16.33 9.93 -5.34
N ARG A 272 15.13 9.46 -5.72
CA ARG A 272 14.94 8.76 -7.00
C ARG A 272 14.21 9.64 -7.98
N SER A 273 14.74 9.75 -9.18
CA SER A 273 14.04 10.44 -10.27
C SER A 273 12.84 9.61 -10.73
N LEU A 274 11.72 10.26 -10.92
CA LEU A 274 10.54 9.64 -11.52
C LEU A 274 10.77 9.43 -13.02
N SER A 275 10.21 8.35 -13.56
CA SER A 275 10.08 8.18 -15.01
C SER A 275 9.24 9.27 -15.64
N ASN A 276 9.33 9.44 -16.98
CA ASN A 276 8.42 10.32 -17.71
C ASN A 276 6.96 9.92 -17.49
N ALA A 277 6.66 8.62 -17.42
CA ALA A 277 5.32 8.11 -17.16
C ALA A 277 4.84 8.46 -15.74
N ALA A 278 5.67 8.26 -14.71
CA ALA A 278 5.33 8.61 -13.33
C ALA A 278 5.16 10.12 -13.14
N SER A 279 6.02 10.92 -13.78
CA SER A 279 5.91 12.39 -13.76
C SER A 279 4.62 12.86 -14.41
N ALA A 280 4.26 12.32 -15.57
CA ALA A 280 3.01 12.65 -16.26
C ALA A 280 1.77 12.25 -15.45
N PHE A 281 1.80 11.07 -14.80
CA PHE A 281 0.72 10.62 -13.92
C PHE A 281 0.57 11.52 -12.69
N LEU A 282 1.68 11.91 -12.06
CA LEU A 282 1.68 12.84 -10.93
C LEU A 282 1.07 14.18 -11.31
N GLN A 283 1.38 14.72 -12.51
CA GLN A 283 0.80 15.98 -12.99
C GLN A 283 -0.73 15.89 -13.14
N LEU A 284 -1.26 14.77 -13.61
CA LEU A 284 -2.72 14.57 -13.67
C LEU A 284 -3.33 14.53 -12.28
N LEU A 285 -2.70 13.86 -11.31
CA LEU A 285 -3.18 13.85 -9.93
C LEU A 285 -3.16 15.23 -9.27
N LEU A 286 -2.12 16.03 -9.55
CA LEU A 286 -2.04 17.42 -9.05
C LEU A 286 -3.13 18.31 -9.66
N ALA A 287 -3.53 18.07 -10.89
CA ALA A 287 -4.65 18.78 -11.51
C ALA A 287 -6.00 18.47 -10.83
N GLU A 288 -6.21 17.23 -10.38
CA GLU A 288 -7.40 16.85 -9.59
C GLU A 288 -7.47 17.60 -8.24
N ARG A 289 -6.31 17.85 -7.58
CA ARG A 289 -6.26 18.67 -6.36
C ARG A 289 -6.83 20.07 -6.57
N SER A 290 -6.58 20.66 -7.72
CA SER A 290 -7.01 22.02 -8.06
C SER A 290 -8.50 22.11 -8.42
N SER A 291 -9.14 20.97 -8.75
CA SER A 291 -10.54 20.91 -9.19
C SER A 291 -11.55 20.86 -8.03
N GLY A 292 -11.09 20.71 -6.76
CA GLY A 292 -11.95 20.62 -5.57
C GLY A 292 -12.64 19.24 -5.42
N PRO A 293 -13.21 18.93 -4.25
CA PRO A 293 -13.95 17.68 -4.08
C PRO A 293 -15.23 17.72 -4.91
N LYS A 294 -15.38 16.75 -5.83
CA LYS A 294 -16.70 16.39 -6.39
C LYS A 294 -17.48 15.58 -5.39
#